data_c7b5907b03879c75bbce6a544869897d
#
_entry.id   c7b5907b03879c75bbce6a544869897d
#
_cell.length_a   1.000
_cell.length_b   1.000
_cell.length_c   1.000
_cell.angle_alpha   90.00
_cell.angle_beta   90.00
_cell.angle_gamma   90.00
#
_symmetry.space_group_name_H-M   'P 1'
#
loop_
_entity.id
_entity.type
_entity.pdbx_description
1 polymer ?
#
loop_
_entity_poly.entity_id
_entity_poly.type
_entity_poly.pdbx_seq_one_letter_code
_entity_poly.pdbx_strand_id
1 'polypeptide(L)'
;MANNFQQGFYVILNPEKYVGKGTPKYRSGWELTFMRFCDNHPSVVSWASECVRIPYKNPFTGKDTFYVPDFLVTYQTAGGNRAELIEIKPKAQAVMELARSQAEKAAVALNMCKWAAAKIWCKRMGATFRILTEEDIFNNTNPSRKRRK
;
A
#
# COMPACT_ATOMS: atom_id res chain seq x y z
N MET A 1 5.86 2.85 18.03
CA MET A 1 6.59 3.81 17.25
C MET A 1 5.80 5.06 17.01
N ALA A 2 6.41 6.18 17.36
CA ALA A 2 5.73 7.47 17.28
C ALA A 2 5.18 7.76 15.88
N ASN A 3 5.91 7.31 14.87
CA ASN A 3 5.54 7.60 13.48
C ASN A 3 4.24 6.93 13.03
N ASN A 4 3.79 5.88 13.72
CA ASN A 4 2.56 5.21 13.35
C ASN A 4 1.33 6.06 13.64
N PHE A 5 1.47 7.06 14.51
CA PHE A 5 0.37 7.94 14.87
C PHE A 5 0.41 9.28 14.16
N GLN A 6 1.43 9.50 13.36
CA GLN A 6 1.56 10.72 12.58
C GLN A 6 0.51 10.75 11.48
N GLN A 7 -0.30 11.81 11.47
CA GLN A 7 -1.33 11.99 10.45
C GLN A 7 -1.29 13.41 9.91
N GLY A 8 -1.68 13.57 8.67
CA GLY A 8 -1.75 14.88 8.06
C GLY A 8 -2.05 14.80 6.57
N PHE A 9 -2.07 15.95 5.93
CA PHE A 9 -2.21 16.04 4.48
C PHE A 9 -0.85 16.26 3.85
N TYR A 10 -0.58 15.51 2.79
CA TYR A 10 0.69 15.61 2.08
C TYR A 10 0.64 16.72 1.06
N VAL A 11 1.62 17.62 1.11
CA VAL A 11 1.76 18.70 0.12
C VAL A 11 2.51 18.16 -1.10
N ILE A 12 1.79 17.98 -2.20
CA ILE A 12 2.34 17.40 -3.42
C ILE A 12 3.32 18.38 -4.07
N LEU A 13 4.53 17.92 -4.37
CA LEU A 13 5.54 18.73 -5.04
C LEU A 13 5.46 18.61 -6.56
N ASN A 14 5.03 17.46 -7.06
CA ASN A 14 4.92 17.20 -8.50
C ASN A 14 3.48 16.85 -8.84
N PRO A 15 2.58 17.84 -8.92
CA PRO A 15 1.15 17.58 -9.10
C PRO A 15 0.80 16.87 -10.41
N GLU A 16 1.65 16.96 -11.41
CA GLU A 16 1.44 16.25 -12.67
C GLU A 16 1.46 14.72 -12.50
N LYS A 17 2.06 14.22 -11.42
CA LYS A 17 2.13 12.79 -11.14
C LYS A 17 0.94 12.28 -10.33
N TYR A 18 0.28 13.14 -9.56
CA TYR A 18 -0.80 12.71 -8.69
C TYR A 18 -2.12 12.70 -9.45
N VAL A 19 -2.72 11.50 -9.56
CA VAL A 19 -3.95 11.32 -10.34
C VAL A 19 -5.18 11.05 -9.45
N GLY A 20 -5.03 11.15 -8.14
CA GLY A 20 -6.14 10.98 -7.21
C GLY A 20 -6.97 12.24 -7.04
N LYS A 21 -8.00 12.15 -6.21
CA LYS A 21 -8.88 13.28 -5.92
C LYS A 21 -8.42 14.00 -4.66
N GLY A 22 -8.47 15.31 -4.68
CA GLY A 22 -8.16 16.15 -3.53
C GLY A 22 -6.73 16.00 -3.07
N THR A 23 -6.48 16.32 -1.80
CA THR A 23 -5.16 16.24 -1.20
C THR A 23 -5.00 14.90 -0.49
N PRO A 24 -3.94 14.13 -0.77
CA PRO A 24 -3.76 12.84 -0.12
C PRO A 24 -3.48 13.01 1.38
N LYS A 25 -4.09 12.14 2.15
CA LYS A 25 -3.94 12.13 3.60
C LYS A 25 -3.11 10.90 4.01
N TYR A 26 -2.04 11.14 4.75
CA TYR A 26 -1.29 10.03 5.34
C TYR A 26 -1.78 9.79 6.76
N ARG A 27 -1.89 8.51 7.11
CA ARG A 27 -2.39 8.07 8.42
C ARG A 27 -1.29 7.49 9.29
N SER A 28 -0.07 7.45 8.75
CA SER A 28 1.12 6.97 9.48
C SER A 28 2.36 7.57 8.86
N GLY A 29 3.48 7.50 9.60
CA GLY A 29 4.76 7.94 9.08
C GLY A 29 5.24 7.11 7.89
N TRP A 30 4.88 5.82 7.86
CA TRP A 30 5.25 4.96 6.74
C TRP A 30 4.53 5.37 5.47
N GLU A 31 3.24 5.73 5.58
CA GLU A 31 2.49 6.26 4.43
C GLU A 31 3.09 7.56 3.93
N LEU A 32 3.48 8.45 4.85
CA LEU A 32 4.14 9.70 4.47
C LEU A 32 5.45 9.43 3.71
N THR A 33 6.26 8.50 4.21
CA THR A 33 7.51 8.12 3.56
C THR A 33 7.25 7.60 2.15
N PHE A 34 6.21 6.77 1.98
CA PHE A 34 5.87 6.23 0.68
C PHE A 34 5.33 7.30 -0.26
N MET A 35 4.53 8.25 0.24
CA MET A 35 4.05 9.37 -0.56
C MET A 35 5.21 10.20 -1.10
N ARG A 36 6.21 10.47 -0.26
CA ARG A 36 7.41 11.19 -0.70
C ARG A 36 8.16 10.42 -1.78
N PHE A 37 8.24 9.12 -1.62
CA PHE A 37 8.85 8.27 -2.65
C PHE A 37 8.09 8.38 -3.97
N CYS A 38 6.77 8.25 -3.97
CA CYS A 38 5.96 8.33 -5.17
C CYS A 38 6.08 9.69 -5.85
N ASP A 39 6.09 10.75 -5.05
CA ASP A 39 6.12 12.11 -5.56
C ASP A 39 7.47 12.44 -6.22
N ASN A 40 8.56 11.88 -5.70
CA ASN A 40 9.91 12.28 -6.11
C ASN A 40 10.67 11.27 -6.95
N HIS A 41 10.27 10.00 -6.96
CA HIS A 41 11.05 8.99 -7.66
C HIS A 41 10.80 9.05 -9.17
N PRO A 42 11.88 9.10 -9.98
CA PRO A 42 11.71 9.28 -11.45
C PRO A 42 11.00 8.12 -12.13
N SER A 43 11.04 6.90 -11.57
CA SER A 43 10.35 5.75 -12.16
C SER A 43 8.85 5.78 -11.92
N VAL A 44 8.36 6.60 -11.01
CA VAL A 44 6.92 6.71 -10.76
C VAL A 44 6.31 7.69 -11.77
N VAL A 45 5.44 7.16 -12.62
CA VAL A 45 4.73 7.94 -13.63
C VAL A 45 3.54 8.66 -13.02
N SER A 46 2.77 7.94 -12.21
CA SER A 46 1.59 8.49 -11.54
C SER A 46 1.30 7.69 -10.27
N TRP A 47 0.55 8.33 -9.35
CA TRP A 47 0.14 7.67 -8.12
C TRP A 47 -1.12 8.31 -7.57
N ALA A 48 -1.86 7.53 -6.78
CA ALA A 48 -3.06 8.02 -6.12
C ALA A 48 -3.23 7.31 -4.77
N SER A 49 -3.79 8.03 -3.80
CA SER A 49 -4.05 7.54 -2.45
C SER A 49 -5.51 7.15 -2.32
N GLU A 50 -5.77 5.95 -1.80
CA GLU A 50 -7.11 5.49 -1.43
C GLU A 50 -8.14 5.67 -2.54
N CYS A 51 -7.78 5.31 -3.77
CA CYS A 51 -8.62 5.60 -4.94
C CYS A 51 -9.42 4.39 -5.43
N VAL A 52 -9.19 3.21 -4.90
CA VAL A 52 -9.83 1.96 -5.34
C VAL A 52 -10.66 1.38 -4.20
N ARG A 53 -11.89 0.96 -4.52
CA ARG A 53 -12.77 0.27 -3.58
C ARG A 53 -13.04 -1.13 -4.09
N ILE A 54 -12.63 -2.13 -3.31
CA ILE A 54 -12.73 -3.53 -3.71
C ILE A 54 -13.75 -4.23 -2.83
N PRO A 55 -14.84 -4.79 -3.41
CA PRO A 55 -15.80 -5.51 -2.60
C PRO A 55 -15.23 -6.84 -2.12
N TYR A 56 -15.54 -7.19 -0.88
CA TYR A 56 -15.20 -8.49 -0.32
C TYR A 56 -16.20 -8.84 0.77
N LYS A 57 -16.22 -10.11 1.17
CA LYS A 57 -17.08 -10.58 2.24
C LYS A 57 -16.25 -10.74 3.51
N ASN A 58 -16.68 -10.09 4.59
CA ASN A 58 -16.03 -10.23 5.89
C ASN A 58 -16.22 -11.65 6.41
N PRO A 59 -15.13 -12.42 6.66
CA PRO A 59 -15.26 -13.82 7.07
C PRO A 59 -15.84 -14.01 8.47
N PHE A 60 -15.81 -12.98 9.30
CA PHE A 60 -16.32 -13.08 10.68
C PHE A 60 -17.77 -12.69 10.80
N THR A 61 -18.26 -11.78 9.97
CA THR A 61 -19.63 -11.29 10.02
C THR A 61 -20.50 -11.82 8.88
N GLY A 62 -19.88 -12.31 7.80
CA GLY A 62 -20.58 -12.73 6.59
C GLY A 62 -21.14 -11.58 5.78
N LYS A 63 -20.87 -10.36 6.14
CA LYS A 63 -21.39 -9.18 5.45
C LYS A 63 -20.50 -8.74 4.30
N ASP A 64 -21.14 -8.24 3.25
CA ASP A 64 -20.43 -7.63 2.15
C ASP A 64 -19.94 -6.24 2.57
N THR A 65 -18.72 -5.91 2.22
CA THR A 65 -18.11 -4.64 2.55
C THR A 65 -17.06 -4.28 1.50
N PHE A 66 -16.32 -3.20 1.71
CA PHE A 66 -15.30 -2.74 0.77
C PHE A 66 -13.95 -2.65 1.44
N TYR A 67 -12.92 -2.95 0.67
CA TYR A 67 -11.52 -2.77 1.05
C TYR A 67 -10.94 -1.64 0.20
N VAL A 68 -10.30 -0.67 0.85
CA VAL A 68 -9.66 0.45 0.17
C VAL A 68 -8.16 0.34 0.42
N PRO A 69 -7.39 -0.16 -0.56
CA PRO A 69 -5.93 -0.21 -0.44
C PRO A 69 -5.32 1.19 -0.37
N ASP A 70 -4.11 1.27 0.16
CA ASP A 70 -3.49 2.56 0.44
C ASP A 70 -3.14 3.35 -0.83
N PHE A 71 -2.56 2.69 -1.84
CA PHE A 71 -2.05 3.41 -3.02
C PHE A 71 -2.23 2.62 -4.30
N LEU A 72 -2.39 3.35 -5.40
CA LEU A 72 -2.26 2.82 -6.75
C LEU A 72 -1.12 3.58 -7.41
N VAL A 73 -0.10 2.88 -7.88
CA VAL A 73 1.12 3.49 -8.42
C VAL A 73 1.43 2.92 -9.79
N THR A 74 1.72 3.78 -10.76
CA THR A 74 2.18 3.36 -12.08
C THR A 74 3.66 3.66 -12.20
N TYR A 75 4.43 2.62 -12.51
CA TYR A 75 5.87 2.72 -12.70
C TYR A 75 6.23 2.59 -14.17
N GLN A 76 7.26 3.30 -14.57
CA GLN A 76 7.89 3.09 -15.87
C GLN A 76 8.98 2.02 -15.71
N THR A 77 8.92 0.98 -16.55
CA THR A 77 9.87 -0.10 -16.54
C THR A 77 10.42 -0.29 -17.96
N ALA A 78 11.44 -1.14 -18.11
CA ALA A 78 12.01 -1.44 -19.43
C ALA A 78 10.97 -2.05 -20.38
N GLY A 79 9.97 -2.77 -19.84
CA GLY A 79 8.91 -3.37 -20.64
C GLY A 79 7.67 -2.50 -20.78
N GLY A 80 7.71 -1.24 -20.36
CA GLY A 80 6.56 -0.32 -20.40
C GLY A 80 6.07 0.01 -19.00
N ASN A 81 4.91 0.65 -18.92
CA ASN A 81 4.34 1.05 -17.64
C ASN A 81 3.68 -0.13 -16.94
N ARG A 82 3.84 -0.21 -15.62
CA ARG A 82 3.23 -1.24 -14.79
C ARG A 82 2.52 -0.59 -13.61
N ALA A 83 1.30 -1.03 -13.35
CA ALA A 83 0.50 -0.53 -12.22
C ALA A 83 0.60 -1.50 -11.05
N GLU A 84 0.78 -0.95 -9.85
CA GLU A 84 0.78 -1.72 -8.61
C GLU A 84 -0.23 -1.14 -7.64
N LEU A 85 -1.08 -2.00 -7.10
CA LEU A 85 -1.98 -1.65 -6.01
C LEU A 85 -1.27 -2.02 -4.72
N ILE A 86 -1.10 -1.06 -3.83
CA ILE A 86 -0.18 -1.18 -2.69
C ILE A 86 -0.91 -1.00 -1.37
N GLU A 87 -0.61 -1.91 -0.46
CA GLU A 87 -1.04 -1.84 0.94
C GLU A 87 0.19 -1.81 1.83
N ILE A 88 0.24 -0.86 2.76
CA ILE A 88 1.34 -0.76 3.74
C ILE A 88 0.87 -1.35 5.05
N LYS A 89 1.56 -2.38 5.53
CA LYS A 89 1.19 -3.08 6.77
C LYS A 89 2.43 -3.49 7.55
N PRO A 90 2.41 -3.38 8.88
CA PRO A 90 3.46 -4.00 9.68
C PRO A 90 3.54 -5.51 9.40
N LYS A 91 4.74 -6.04 9.37
CA LYS A 91 4.97 -7.45 9.07
C LYS A 91 4.20 -8.37 10.02
N ALA A 92 4.08 -7.98 11.28
CA ALA A 92 3.34 -8.75 12.27
C ALA A 92 1.85 -8.88 11.93
N GLN A 93 1.29 -7.97 11.13
CA GLN A 93 -0.10 -8.03 10.69
C GLN A 93 -0.24 -8.68 9.31
N ALA A 94 0.86 -8.96 8.66
CA ALA A 94 0.88 -9.53 7.32
C ALA A 94 1.21 -11.03 7.32
N VAL A 95 1.90 -11.52 8.34
CA VAL A 95 2.42 -12.89 8.39
C VAL A 95 1.85 -13.61 9.60
N MET A 96 1.12 -14.69 9.35
CA MET A 96 0.43 -15.43 10.42
C MET A 96 1.39 -15.96 11.47
N GLU A 97 2.59 -16.39 11.07
CA GLU A 97 3.58 -16.93 12.00
C GLU A 97 4.05 -15.92 13.05
N LEU A 98 3.91 -14.62 12.75
CA LEU A 98 4.30 -13.56 13.66
C LEU A 98 3.15 -13.10 14.56
N ALA A 99 1.93 -13.55 14.28
CA ALA A 99 0.77 -13.21 15.09
C ALA A 99 0.77 -14.05 16.36
N ARG A 100 0.66 -13.40 17.52
CA ARG A 100 0.77 -14.06 18.82
C ARG A 100 -0.56 -14.16 19.56
N SER A 101 -1.37 -13.12 19.53
CA SER A 101 -2.66 -13.09 20.21
C SER A 101 -3.78 -13.54 19.26
N GLN A 102 -4.92 -13.89 19.85
CA GLN A 102 -6.10 -14.21 19.03
C GLN A 102 -6.54 -13.01 18.20
N ALA A 103 -6.44 -11.81 18.76
CA ALA A 103 -6.77 -10.60 18.03
C ALA A 103 -5.86 -10.40 16.82
N GLU A 104 -4.55 -10.64 16.99
CA GLU A 104 -3.59 -10.53 15.89
C GLU A 104 -3.86 -11.57 14.81
N LYS A 105 -4.17 -12.80 15.20
CA LYS A 105 -4.49 -13.87 14.26
C LYS A 105 -5.76 -13.55 13.48
N ALA A 106 -6.78 -13.00 14.13
CA ALA A 106 -8.00 -12.59 13.47
C ALA A 106 -7.74 -11.45 12.48
N ALA A 107 -6.89 -10.48 12.86
CA ALA A 107 -6.53 -9.37 11.98
C ALA A 107 -5.82 -9.88 10.73
N VAL A 108 -4.89 -10.81 10.87
CA VAL A 108 -4.18 -11.41 9.73
C VAL A 108 -5.18 -12.15 8.83
N ALA A 109 -6.08 -12.93 9.41
CA ALA A 109 -7.09 -13.67 8.65
C ALA A 109 -7.98 -12.72 7.84
N LEU A 110 -8.40 -11.62 8.45
CA LEU A 110 -9.20 -10.60 7.76
C LEU A 110 -8.42 -9.99 6.61
N ASN A 111 -7.16 -9.62 6.85
CA ASN A 111 -6.30 -9.06 5.82
C ASN A 111 -6.12 -10.03 4.65
N MET A 112 -5.98 -11.31 4.92
CA MET A 112 -5.84 -12.31 3.87
C MET A 112 -7.06 -12.34 2.94
N CYS A 113 -8.26 -12.19 3.51
CA CYS A 113 -9.48 -12.10 2.69
C CYS A 113 -9.50 -10.84 1.83
N LYS A 114 -9.13 -9.70 2.41
CA LYS A 114 -9.04 -8.44 1.66
C LYS A 114 -8.04 -8.56 0.52
N TRP A 115 -6.89 -9.14 0.79
CA TRP A 115 -5.80 -9.24 -0.18
C TRP A 115 -6.11 -10.25 -1.28
N ALA A 116 -6.82 -11.32 -0.97
CA ALA A 116 -7.30 -12.24 -2.01
C ALA A 116 -8.23 -11.52 -2.98
N ALA A 117 -9.14 -10.71 -2.47
CA ALA A 117 -10.03 -9.90 -3.31
C ALA A 117 -9.25 -8.88 -4.14
N ALA A 118 -8.23 -8.27 -3.54
CA ALA A 118 -7.37 -7.31 -4.23
C ALA A 118 -6.60 -7.96 -5.37
N LYS A 119 -6.10 -9.17 -5.17
CA LYS A 119 -5.39 -9.91 -6.23
C LYS A 119 -6.29 -10.21 -7.40
N ILE A 120 -7.54 -10.59 -7.14
CA ILE A 120 -8.51 -10.83 -8.21
C ILE A 120 -8.80 -9.54 -8.97
N TRP A 121 -9.02 -8.45 -8.25
CA TRP A 121 -9.24 -7.15 -8.87
C TRP A 121 -8.07 -6.75 -9.76
N CYS A 122 -6.84 -6.87 -9.24
CA CYS A 122 -5.64 -6.53 -9.98
C CYS A 122 -5.48 -7.37 -11.24
N LYS A 123 -5.78 -8.67 -11.15
CA LYS A 123 -5.70 -9.56 -12.31
C LYS A 123 -6.63 -9.09 -13.42
N ARG A 124 -7.84 -8.64 -13.06
CA ARG A 124 -8.81 -8.16 -14.04
C ARG A 124 -8.38 -6.82 -14.65
N MET A 125 -7.71 -5.98 -13.87
CA MET A 125 -7.33 -4.64 -14.30
C MET A 125 -5.93 -4.57 -14.92
N GLY A 126 -5.21 -5.68 -14.96
CA GLY A 126 -3.85 -5.68 -15.48
C GLY A 126 -2.83 -5.07 -14.55
N ALA A 127 -3.10 -5.09 -13.24
CA ALA A 127 -2.21 -4.56 -12.21
C ALA A 127 -1.67 -5.70 -11.35
N THR A 128 -0.73 -5.37 -10.46
CA THR A 128 -0.18 -6.30 -9.49
C THR A 128 -0.48 -5.79 -8.09
N PHE A 129 -0.91 -6.68 -7.20
CA PHE A 129 -1.11 -6.32 -5.79
C PHE A 129 0.17 -6.58 -5.01
N ARG A 130 0.57 -5.62 -4.18
CA ARG A 130 1.81 -5.71 -3.41
C ARG A 130 1.60 -5.18 -2.00
N ILE A 131 2.10 -5.94 -1.01
CA ILE A 131 2.08 -5.53 0.39
C ILE A 131 3.49 -5.06 0.75
N LEU A 132 3.60 -3.85 1.25
CA LEU A 132 4.87 -3.30 1.73
C LEU A 132 4.87 -3.34 3.25
N THR A 133 5.93 -3.90 3.81
CA THR A 133 6.15 -3.92 5.24
C THR A 133 7.22 -2.89 5.59
N GLU A 134 7.53 -2.76 6.89
CA GLU A 134 8.61 -1.88 7.33
C GLU A 134 9.93 -2.22 6.65
N GLU A 135 10.17 -3.50 6.35
CA GLU A 135 11.41 -3.88 5.66
C GLU A 135 11.48 -3.28 4.26
N ASP A 136 10.37 -3.33 3.53
CA ASP A 136 10.32 -2.78 2.18
C ASP A 136 10.47 -1.26 2.18
N ILE A 137 9.75 -0.60 3.08
CA ILE A 137 9.75 0.86 3.16
C ILE A 137 11.17 1.39 3.42
N PHE A 138 11.83 0.83 4.42
CA PHE A 138 13.16 1.31 4.80
C PHE A 138 14.24 0.87 3.81
N ASN A 139 14.11 -0.31 3.22
CA ASN A 139 15.09 -0.80 2.26
C ASN A 139 14.98 -0.10 0.92
N ASN A 140 13.76 0.11 0.43
CA ASN A 140 13.54 0.67 -0.90
C ASN A 140 13.79 2.17 -0.96
N THR A 141 13.63 2.87 0.15
CA THR A 141 13.82 4.31 0.20
C THR A 141 15.22 4.71 0.66
N ASN A 142 16.06 3.74 1.02
CA ASN A 142 17.44 3.98 1.46
C ASN A 142 18.41 3.49 0.40
N PRO A 143 19.07 4.42 -0.36
CA PRO A 143 19.98 4.03 -1.43
C PRO A 143 21.15 3.17 -0.97
N SER A 144 21.65 3.37 0.24
CA SER A 144 22.77 2.60 0.77
C SER A 144 22.45 1.12 0.88
N ARG A 145 21.23 0.79 1.26
CA ARG A 145 20.82 -0.61 1.40
C ARG A 145 20.61 -1.29 0.06
N LYS A 146 20.17 -0.55 -0.95
CA LYS A 146 20.00 -1.12 -2.29
C LYS A 146 21.30 -1.63 -2.88
N ARG A 147 22.41 -1.01 -2.55
CA ARG A 147 23.72 -1.37 -3.09
C ARG A 147 24.28 -2.67 -2.52
N ARG A 148 23.68 -3.19 -1.46
CA ARG A 148 24.19 -4.40 -0.80
C ARG A 148 23.76 -5.69 -1.48
N LYS A 149 22.96 -5.61 -2.46
CA LYS A 149 22.53 -6.81 -3.19
C LYS A 149 23.63 -7.38 -4.07
#